data_56e5d14adbcc687b0dd4e3535e820f90
#
_entry.id   56e5d14adbcc687b0dd4e3535e820f90
#
_cell.length_a   1.000
_cell.length_b   1.000
_cell.length_c   1.000
_cell.angle_alpha   90.00
_cell.angle_beta   90.00
_cell.angle_gamma   90.00
#
_symmetry.space_group_name_H-M   'P 1'
#
loop_
_entity.id
_entity.type
_entity.pdbx_description
1 polymer ?
#
loop_
_entity_poly.entity_id
_entity_poly.type
_entity_poly.pdbx_seq_one_letter_code
_entity_poly.pdbx_strand_id
1 'polypeptide(L)'
;MMISTMISNLLNAKSGMVLIAALLTGAIDALPTSAEPERLAHVRVSEVTRPPPGWIEFCERQPGECASTTTTPRDFTLTPKAWRDLVRVNKRVNETIKPLTDLEHWGVVERWSYPDDGYGDCEDYVLLKRRMLIQSGWPREALLVTVVRDKKEEGHAVLTVTTDKGDYILDNQNEDIFLWWKTGYRFVKRQSRPNPNVWVSLGNSRPAIATATSR
;
A
#
# COMPACT_ATOMS: atom_id res chain seq x y z
N MET A 1 41.41 -68.96 32.45
CA MET A 1 41.58 -69.07 33.91
C MET A 1 40.34 -68.52 34.53
N MET A 2 39.45 -69.47 34.83
CA MET A 2 38.94 -69.73 36.18
C MET A 2 38.19 -68.55 36.78
N ILE A 3 37.02 -68.59 37.29
CA ILE A 3 36.10 -69.57 37.91
C ILE A 3 34.99 -68.67 38.44
N SER A 4 33.82 -68.95 38.15
CA SER A 4 32.86 -69.73 38.96
C SER A 4 31.93 -68.89 39.85
N THR A 5 30.68 -68.97 39.60
CA THR A 5 29.64 -69.64 40.50
C THR A 5 29.14 -68.74 41.63
N MET A 6 27.94 -68.64 41.88
CA MET A 6 26.73 -69.32 42.19
C MET A 6 25.67 -68.44 42.87
N ILE A 7 24.41 -68.59 42.46
CA ILE A 7 23.29 -69.11 43.30
C ILE A 7 22.83 -68.09 44.39
N SER A 8 21.63 -67.76 44.64
CA SER A 8 20.30 -68.43 44.61
C SER A 8 19.20 -67.50 45.07
N ASN A 9 18.04 -67.70 44.51
CA ASN A 9 16.68 -67.72 45.11
C ASN A 9 16.26 -66.78 46.23
N LEU A 10 15.18 -66.07 46.14
CA LEU A 10 13.83 -66.52 46.52
C LEU A 10 12.81 -65.39 46.57
N LEU A 11 11.71 -65.60 45.89
CA LEU A 11 10.31 -65.46 46.33
C LEU A 11 9.69 -64.08 46.58
N ASN A 12 8.68 -63.88 45.76
CA ASN A 12 7.29 -63.49 46.11
C ASN A 12 7.06 -62.13 46.77
N ALA A 13 6.40 -61.24 45.95
CA ALA A 13 5.13 -60.69 46.41
C ALA A 13 4.39 -60.03 45.25
N LYS A 14 3.20 -60.44 44.97
CA LYS A 14 2.24 -59.85 44.07
C LYS A 14 1.79 -58.51 44.65
N SER A 15 1.88 -57.47 43.85
CA SER A 15 1.01 -56.28 43.98
C SER A 15 0.80 -55.66 42.58
N GLY A 16 -0.40 -55.86 42.14
CA GLY A 16 -0.86 -55.28 40.91
C GLY A 16 -0.97 -53.76 41.04
N MET A 17 -0.21 -53.05 40.22
CA MET A 17 -0.35 -51.60 40.04
C MET A 17 -0.97 -51.38 38.65
N VAL A 18 -2.27 -51.14 38.67
CA VAL A 18 -2.99 -50.69 37.48
C VAL A 18 -2.51 -49.30 37.12
N LEU A 19 -1.70 -49.22 36.09
CA LEU A 19 -1.34 -47.93 35.47
C LEU A 19 -2.53 -47.47 34.62
N ILE A 20 -3.33 -46.56 35.15
CA ILE A 20 -4.29 -45.79 34.35
C ILE A 20 -3.48 -44.80 33.53
N ALA A 21 -3.24 -45.10 32.25
CA ALA A 21 -2.74 -44.14 31.28
C ALA A 21 -3.85 -43.12 30.97
N ALA A 22 -3.78 -41.97 31.61
CA ALA A 22 -4.60 -40.81 31.22
C ALA A 22 -4.09 -40.28 29.87
N LEU A 23 -4.83 -40.63 28.82
CA LEU A 23 -4.67 -39.96 27.52
C LEU A 23 -5.13 -38.52 27.65
N LEU A 24 -4.21 -37.60 27.89
CA LEU A 24 -4.41 -36.18 27.70
C LEU A 24 -4.47 -35.92 26.18
N THR A 25 -5.68 -35.96 25.62
CA THR A 25 -5.96 -35.38 24.31
C THR A 25 -5.83 -33.85 24.43
N GLY A 26 -4.64 -33.32 24.21
CA GLY A 26 -4.44 -31.91 24.05
C GLY A 26 -5.18 -31.45 22.80
N ALA A 27 -6.28 -30.75 22.97
CA ALA A 27 -6.88 -29.97 21.91
C ALA A 27 -5.85 -28.87 21.52
N ILE A 28 -5.23 -29.04 20.37
CA ILE A 28 -4.43 -27.95 19.76
C ILE A 28 -5.48 -26.96 19.26
N ASP A 29 -5.77 -25.94 20.08
CA ASP A 29 -6.49 -24.78 19.60
C ASP A 29 -5.65 -24.15 18.47
N ALA A 30 -6.07 -24.43 17.24
CA ALA A 30 -5.53 -23.75 16.08
C ALA A 30 -5.86 -22.26 16.23
N LEU A 31 -4.86 -21.46 16.58
CA LEU A 31 -4.96 -20.00 16.58
C LEU A 31 -5.46 -19.58 15.19
N PRO A 32 -6.45 -18.68 15.11
CA PRO A 32 -6.93 -18.20 13.83
C PRO A 32 -5.76 -17.55 13.10
N THR A 33 -5.37 -18.14 11.98
CA THR A 33 -4.39 -17.60 11.05
C THR A 33 -4.87 -16.22 10.66
N SER A 34 -4.10 -15.20 10.99
CA SER A 34 -4.43 -13.80 10.81
C SER A 34 -4.68 -13.48 9.33
N ALA A 35 -5.94 -13.43 8.94
CA ALA A 35 -6.40 -12.89 7.65
C ALA A 35 -6.37 -11.33 7.61
N GLU A 36 -5.77 -10.70 8.61
CA GLU A 36 -5.76 -9.25 8.78
C GLU A 36 -4.81 -8.46 7.86
N PRO A 37 -3.63 -8.97 7.43
CA PRO A 37 -2.73 -8.19 6.59
C PRO A 37 -3.29 -7.87 5.20
N GLU A 38 -4.09 -8.75 4.61
CA GLU A 38 -4.57 -8.60 3.24
C GLU A 38 -5.67 -7.53 3.09
N ARG A 39 -6.50 -7.36 4.12
CA ARG A 39 -7.55 -6.32 4.14
C ARG A 39 -7.01 -4.89 4.23
N LEU A 40 -5.80 -4.71 4.74
CA LEU A 40 -5.14 -3.41 4.85
C LEU A 40 -4.23 -3.10 3.66
N ALA A 41 -4.00 -4.07 2.77
CA ALA A 41 -3.10 -3.87 1.64
C ALA A 41 -3.60 -2.79 0.67
N HIS A 42 -4.92 -2.70 0.48
CA HIS A 42 -5.55 -1.74 -0.43
C HIS A 42 -6.48 -0.76 0.30
N VAL A 43 -6.50 0.48 -0.19
CA VAL A 43 -7.46 1.49 0.29
C VAL A 43 -8.87 1.10 -0.15
N ARG A 44 -9.80 1.11 0.78
CA ARG A 44 -11.21 0.83 0.47
C ARG A 44 -11.81 1.97 -0.35
N VAL A 45 -12.47 1.57 -1.42
CA VAL A 45 -13.22 2.48 -2.30
C VAL A 45 -14.68 2.50 -1.84
N SER A 46 -15.27 3.69 -1.83
CA SER A 46 -16.67 3.91 -1.50
C SER A 46 -17.45 4.35 -2.76
N GLU A 47 -18.10 5.47 -2.71
CA GLU A 47 -18.97 5.99 -3.76
C GLU A 47 -18.25 6.84 -4.80
N VAL A 48 -18.88 7.05 -5.96
CA VAL A 48 -18.42 7.99 -6.97
C VAL A 48 -18.52 9.42 -6.43
N THR A 49 -17.50 10.23 -6.68
CA THR A 49 -17.42 11.62 -6.24
C THR A 49 -16.95 12.53 -7.36
N ARG A 50 -17.00 13.83 -7.13
CA ARG A 50 -16.54 14.82 -8.12
C ARG A 50 -15.00 14.82 -8.22
N PRO A 51 -14.45 14.88 -9.44
CA PRO A 51 -13.01 15.11 -9.62
C PRO A 51 -12.58 16.46 -9.04
N PRO A 52 -11.29 16.65 -8.74
CA PRO A 52 -10.75 17.98 -8.48
C PRO A 52 -10.93 18.91 -9.70
N PRO A 53 -11.23 20.21 -9.51
CA PRO A 53 -11.31 21.16 -10.63
C PRO A 53 -10.04 21.15 -11.49
N GLY A 54 -8.85 21.17 -10.87
CA GLY A 54 -7.57 21.12 -11.57
C GLY A 54 -7.41 19.91 -12.48
N TRP A 55 -7.95 18.72 -12.10
CA TRP A 55 -7.97 17.54 -12.98
C TRP A 55 -8.85 17.76 -14.22
N ILE A 56 -10.03 18.40 -14.07
CA ILE A 56 -10.94 18.68 -15.19
C ILE A 56 -10.24 19.59 -16.21
N GLU A 57 -9.66 20.69 -15.73
CA GLU A 57 -8.93 21.64 -16.56
C GLU A 57 -7.67 21.05 -17.19
N PHE A 58 -6.97 20.17 -16.47
CA PHE A 58 -5.84 19.44 -17.02
C PHE A 58 -6.27 18.54 -18.19
N CYS A 59 -7.40 17.85 -18.07
CA CYS A 59 -7.95 17.00 -19.13
C CYS A 59 -8.33 17.79 -20.39
N GLU A 60 -8.82 19.02 -20.24
CA GLU A 60 -9.13 19.88 -21.39
C GLU A 60 -7.85 20.23 -22.16
N ARG A 61 -6.76 20.46 -21.46
CA ARG A 61 -5.45 20.76 -22.07
C ARG A 61 -4.69 19.52 -22.54
N GLN A 62 -4.91 18.38 -21.89
CA GLN A 62 -4.19 17.12 -22.11
C GLN A 62 -5.16 15.92 -22.27
N PRO A 63 -6.04 15.91 -23.29
CA PRO A 63 -7.12 14.91 -23.39
C PRO A 63 -6.60 13.47 -23.48
N GLY A 64 -5.41 13.22 -24.01
CA GLY A 64 -4.77 11.91 -24.06
C GLY A 64 -4.44 11.33 -22.68
N GLU A 65 -4.25 12.19 -21.66
CA GLU A 65 -3.98 11.75 -20.28
C GLU A 65 -5.25 11.25 -19.58
N CYS A 66 -6.40 11.64 -20.05
CA CYS A 66 -7.70 11.38 -19.46
C CYS A 66 -8.51 10.34 -20.24
N ALA A 67 -7.91 9.73 -21.26
CA ALA A 67 -8.57 8.66 -22.01
C ALA A 67 -8.79 7.43 -21.11
N SER A 68 -10.04 6.93 -21.12
CA SER A 68 -10.38 5.68 -20.43
C SER A 68 -9.75 4.48 -21.12
N THR A 69 -9.40 3.45 -20.36
CA THR A 69 -8.96 2.18 -20.90
C THR A 69 -10.14 1.23 -21.08
N THR A 70 -10.09 0.41 -22.14
CA THR A 70 -11.12 -0.62 -22.40
C THR A 70 -10.77 -1.94 -21.69
N THR A 71 -9.61 -2.03 -21.07
CA THR A 71 -9.14 -3.24 -20.39
C THR A 71 -9.69 -3.32 -18.96
N THR A 72 -10.02 -4.54 -18.55
CA THR A 72 -10.37 -4.78 -17.13
C THR A 72 -9.14 -4.56 -16.26
N PRO A 73 -9.20 -3.67 -15.27
CA PRO A 73 -8.07 -3.41 -14.40
C PRO A 73 -7.61 -4.67 -13.64
N ARG A 74 -6.31 -4.90 -13.66
CA ARG A 74 -5.68 -5.97 -12.89
C ARG A 74 -4.61 -5.37 -11.98
N ASP A 75 -4.36 -6.04 -10.87
CA ASP A 75 -3.27 -5.63 -10.01
C ASP A 75 -1.93 -5.89 -10.72
N PHE A 76 -1.07 -4.90 -10.63
CA PHE A 76 0.25 -4.98 -11.25
C PHE A 76 1.17 -5.84 -10.37
N THR A 77 1.85 -6.83 -10.96
CA THR A 77 2.76 -7.70 -10.21
C THR A 77 4.02 -6.93 -9.80
N LEU A 78 4.20 -6.73 -8.49
CA LEU A 78 5.34 -6.00 -7.94
C LEU A 78 6.59 -6.87 -7.91
N THR A 79 7.28 -6.93 -9.02
CA THR A 79 8.59 -7.61 -9.14
C THR A 79 9.72 -6.76 -8.54
N PRO A 80 10.91 -7.32 -8.25
CA PRO A 80 12.07 -6.54 -7.83
C PRO A 80 12.48 -5.46 -8.85
N LYS A 81 12.28 -5.71 -10.15
CA LYS A 81 12.50 -4.69 -11.19
C LYS A 81 11.49 -3.57 -11.08
N ALA A 82 10.20 -3.90 -10.95
CA ALA A 82 9.14 -2.92 -10.80
C ALA A 82 9.36 -2.03 -9.56
N TRP A 83 9.74 -2.62 -8.43
CA TRP A 83 10.10 -1.86 -7.23
C TRP A 83 11.23 -0.86 -7.49
N ARG A 84 12.31 -1.28 -8.15
CA ARG A 84 13.39 -0.35 -8.52
C ARG A 84 12.94 0.77 -9.45
N ASP A 85 11.99 0.51 -10.34
CA ASP A 85 11.43 1.54 -11.22
C ASP A 85 10.67 2.59 -10.40
N LEU A 86 9.85 2.17 -9.41
CA LEU A 86 9.15 3.09 -8.50
C LEU A 86 10.13 3.97 -7.72
N VAL A 87 11.12 3.35 -7.09
CA VAL A 87 12.14 4.06 -6.30
C VAL A 87 12.89 5.08 -7.16
N ARG A 88 13.33 4.66 -8.36
CA ARG A 88 14.05 5.53 -9.29
C ARG A 88 13.21 6.73 -9.73
N VAL A 89 11.94 6.50 -10.09
CA VAL A 89 11.05 7.58 -10.54
C VAL A 89 10.73 8.53 -9.39
N ASN A 90 10.38 8.00 -8.20
CA ASN A 90 10.09 8.84 -7.04
C ASN A 90 11.27 9.74 -6.71
N LYS A 91 12.43 9.15 -6.53
CA LYS A 91 13.65 9.88 -6.21
C LYS A 91 14.01 10.92 -7.28
N ARG A 92 14.02 10.52 -8.56
CA ARG A 92 14.39 11.41 -9.67
C ARG A 92 13.49 12.65 -9.71
N VAL A 93 12.17 12.47 -9.63
CA VAL A 93 11.24 13.59 -9.70
C VAL A 93 11.39 14.50 -8.47
N ASN A 94 11.52 13.92 -7.27
CA ASN A 94 11.71 14.69 -6.04
C ASN A 94 13.01 15.52 -6.04
N GLU A 95 14.07 15.01 -6.67
CA GLU A 95 15.36 15.70 -6.76
C GLU A 95 15.42 16.77 -7.87
N THR A 96 14.64 16.59 -8.95
CA THR A 96 14.77 17.45 -10.14
C THR A 96 13.76 18.59 -10.18
N ILE A 97 12.57 18.40 -9.60
CA ILE A 97 11.55 19.44 -9.54
C ILE A 97 11.72 20.26 -8.26
N LYS A 98 11.63 21.59 -8.40
CA LYS A 98 11.68 22.51 -7.27
C LYS A 98 10.26 22.89 -6.86
N PRO A 99 9.93 22.86 -5.57
CA PRO A 99 8.60 23.20 -5.10
C PRO A 99 8.30 24.69 -5.37
N LEU A 100 7.17 24.91 -6.02
CA LEU A 100 6.63 26.25 -6.27
C LEU A 100 5.11 26.11 -6.37
N THR A 101 4.38 26.88 -5.58
CA THR A 101 2.91 26.83 -5.58
C THR A 101 2.36 27.44 -6.86
N ASP A 102 1.19 27.02 -7.28
CA ASP A 102 0.51 27.58 -8.45
C ASP A 102 0.29 29.09 -8.37
N LEU A 103 0.03 29.59 -7.16
CA LEU A 103 -0.13 31.02 -6.93
C LEU A 103 1.18 31.80 -7.21
N GLU A 104 2.31 31.27 -6.77
CA GLU A 104 3.63 31.87 -7.02
C GLU A 104 4.08 31.70 -8.47
N HIS A 105 3.73 30.58 -9.10
CA HIS A 105 4.18 30.20 -10.42
C HIS A 105 3.34 30.84 -11.54
N TRP A 106 2.01 30.76 -11.39
CA TRP A 106 1.05 31.13 -12.44
C TRP A 106 0.11 32.27 -12.05
N GLY A 107 0.11 32.70 -10.78
CA GLY A 107 -0.82 33.71 -10.26
C GLY A 107 -2.26 33.21 -10.10
N VAL A 108 -2.47 31.88 -10.09
CA VAL A 108 -3.78 31.23 -9.89
C VAL A 108 -3.70 30.26 -8.71
N VAL A 109 -4.86 29.91 -8.15
CA VAL A 109 -4.90 29.09 -6.92
C VAL A 109 -4.60 27.62 -7.19
N GLU A 110 -4.97 27.13 -8.38
CA GLU A 110 -4.90 25.69 -8.72
C GLU A 110 -4.72 25.56 -10.24
N ARG A 111 -3.65 24.88 -10.68
CA ARG A 111 -3.39 24.63 -12.10
C ARG A 111 -2.55 23.37 -12.30
N TRP A 112 -3.16 22.25 -12.35
CA TRP A 112 -2.48 20.98 -12.63
C TRP A 112 -1.75 21.01 -13.96
N SER A 113 -0.45 20.84 -13.97
CA SER A 113 0.38 20.91 -15.17
C SER A 113 1.55 19.91 -15.10
N TYR A 114 2.23 19.70 -16.22
CA TYR A 114 3.52 19.06 -16.17
C TYR A 114 4.59 20.10 -15.81
N PRO A 115 5.47 19.79 -14.85
CA PRO A 115 6.55 20.71 -14.43
C PRO A 115 7.72 20.69 -15.43
N ASP A 116 7.43 21.04 -16.70
CA ASP A 116 8.40 20.94 -17.80
C ASP A 116 9.50 22.05 -17.73
N ASP A 117 9.28 23.09 -16.94
CA ASP A 117 10.25 24.15 -16.61
C ASP A 117 11.05 23.86 -15.31
N GLY A 118 10.77 22.75 -14.64
CA GLY A 118 11.45 22.31 -13.43
C GLY A 118 10.85 22.83 -12.13
N TYR A 119 9.65 23.43 -12.15
CA TYR A 119 8.93 23.90 -10.97
C TYR A 119 7.52 23.32 -10.93
N GLY A 120 6.97 23.14 -9.73
CA GLY A 120 5.61 22.68 -9.54
C GLY A 120 5.28 22.37 -8.10
N ASP A 121 4.01 22.08 -7.82
CA ASP A 121 3.56 21.64 -6.50
C ASP A 121 3.11 20.17 -6.49
N CYS A 122 2.34 19.75 -5.49
CA CYS A 122 2.17 18.32 -5.21
C CYS A 122 1.57 17.53 -6.38
N GLU A 123 0.56 18.06 -7.07
CA GLU A 123 -0.07 17.36 -8.20
C GLU A 123 0.82 17.31 -9.45
N ASP A 124 1.64 18.31 -9.68
CA ASP A 124 2.59 18.36 -10.79
C ASP A 124 3.63 17.24 -10.66
N TYR A 125 4.14 17.03 -9.44
CA TYR A 125 5.01 15.88 -9.14
C TYR A 125 4.30 14.56 -9.41
N VAL A 126 3.03 14.43 -9.00
CA VAL A 126 2.23 13.23 -9.24
C VAL A 126 2.05 12.95 -10.72
N LEU A 127 1.69 13.97 -11.49
CA LEU A 127 1.51 13.88 -12.95
C LEU A 127 2.80 13.46 -13.65
N LEU A 128 3.94 14.04 -13.27
CA LEU A 128 5.23 13.68 -13.85
C LEU A 128 5.64 12.24 -13.49
N LYS A 129 5.53 11.83 -12.23
CA LYS A 129 5.82 10.45 -11.81
C LYS A 129 4.95 9.46 -12.58
N ARG A 130 3.66 9.74 -12.69
CA ARG A 130 2.69 8.93 -13.44
C ARG A 130 3.10 8.82 -14.91
N ARG A 131 3.39 9.93 -15.60
CA ARG A 131 3.87 9.95 -16.99
C ARG A 131 5.12 9.09 -17.19
N MET A 132 6.12 9.24 -16.33
CA MET A 132 7.38 8.47 -16.41
C MET A 132 7.17 6.96 -16.22
N LEU A 133 6.29 6.57 -15.29
CA LEU A 133 5.97 5.16 -15.07
C LEU A 133 5.20 4.57 -16.26
N ILE A 134 4.23 5.29 -16.83
CA ILE A 134 3.52 4.86 -18.04
C ILE A 134 4.51 4.68 -19.21
N GLN A 135 5.43 5.62 -19.41
CA GLN A 135 6.48 5.50 -20.43
C GLN A 135 7.43 4.31 -20.18
N SER A 136 7.55 3.88 -18.93
CA SER A 136 8.32 2.69 -18.54
C SER A 136 7.52 1.39 -18.65
N GLY A 137 6.29 1.43 -19.19
CA GLY A 137 5.44 0.27 -19.45
C GLY A 137 4.48 -0.08 -18.29
N TRP A 138 4.31 0.78 -17.32
CA TRP A 138 3.31 0.60 -16.27
C TRP A 138 1.89 0.85 -16.80
N PRO A 139 0.91 0.03 -16.41
CA PRO A 139 -0.47 0.24 -16.82
C PRO A 139 -1.07 1.46 -16.11
N ARG A 140 -1.80 2.29 -16.88
CA ARG A 140 -2.43 3.53 -16.36
C ARG A 140 -3.35 3.27 -15.19
N GLU A 141 -4.09 2.17 -15.24
CA GLU A 141 -5.06 1.74 -14.23
C GLU A 141 -4.45 1.32 -12.90
N ALA A 142 -3.13 1.15 -12.85
CA ALA A 142 -2.40 0.93 -11.61
C ALA A 142 -1.81 2.22 -11.00
N LEU A 143 -1.89 3.35 -11.71
CA LEU A 143 -1.25 4.63 -11.36
C LEU A 143 -2.31 5.71 -11.16
N LEU A 144 -2.77 5.89 -9.93
CA LEU A 144 -3.96 6.66 -9.59
C LEU A 144 -3.61 7.95 -8.85
N VAL A 145 -3.95 9.08 -9.44
CA VAL A 145 -3.87 10.36 -8.72
C VAL A 145 -4.83 10.31 -7.54
N THR A 146 -4.32 10.64 -6.38
CA THR A 146 -5.03 10.50 -5.10
C THR A 146 -4.92 11.78 -4.29
N VAL A 147 -6.05 12.28 -3.82
CA VAL A 147 -6.14 13.41 -2.90
C VAL A 147 -6.20 12.90 -1.48
N VAL A 148 -5.35 13.43 -0.65
CA VAL A 148 -5.25 13.13 0.78
C VAL A 148 -5.30 14.41 1.61
N ARG A 149 -5.43 14.25 2.92
CA ARG A 149 -5.01 15.24 3.91
C ARG A 149 -3.74 14.72 4.55
N ASP A 150 -2.73 15.55 4.57
CA ASP A 150 -1.44 15.22 5.16
C ASP A 150 -1.50 15.17 6.70
N LYS A 151 -0.36 15.07 7.36
CA LYS A 151 -0.28 15.00 8.84
C LYS A 151 -0.71 16.29 9.53
N LYS A 152 -0.74 17.41 8.78
CA LYS A 152 -1.21 18.73 9.26
C LYS A 152 -2.66 19.00 8.86
N GLU A 153 -3.36 18.03 8.25
CA GLU A 153 -4.70 18.17 7.67
C GLU A 153 -4.76 19.15 6.48
N GLU A 154 -3.62 19.45 5.86
CA GLU A 154 -3.54 20.25 4.64
C GLU A 154 -3.89 19.38 3.42
N GLY A 155 -4.46 20.02 2.37
CA GLY A 155 -4.72 19.34 1.09
C GLY A 155 -3.41 18.92 0.44
N HIS A 156 -3.36 17.67 -0.06
CA HIS A 156 -2.16 17.14 -0.69
C HIS A 156 -2.52 16.10 -1.75
N ALA A 157 -1.70 16.03 -2.81
CA ALA A 157 -1.82 15.03 -3.86
C ALA A 157 -0.65 14.04 -3.80
N VAL A 158 -0.96 12.75 -3.99
CA VAL A 158 0.02 11.68 -4.05
C VAL A 158 -0.29 10.71 -5.19
N LEU A 159 0.69 9.98 -5.67
CA LEU A 159 0.47 8.90 -6.62
C LEU A 159 0.27 7.58 -5.88
N THR A 160 -0.93 7.02 -5.98
CA THR A 160 -1.19 5.65 -5.53
C THR A 160 -0.83 4.68 -6.64
N VAL A 161 0.02 3.71 -6.33
CA VAL A 161 0.40 2.60 -7.20
C VAL A 161 -0.23 1.31 -6.68
N THR A 162 -1.22 0.80 -7.42
CA THR A 162 -1.95 -0.43 -7.04
C THR A 162 -1.22 -1.65 -7.55
N THR A 163 -0.84 -2.55 -6.66
CA THR A 163 -0.07 -3.77 -6.95
C THR A 163 -0.67 -5.00 -6.28
N ASP A 164 -0.21 -6.19 -6.65
CA ASP A 164 -0.53 -7.46 -5.98
C ASP A 164 -0.05 -7.53 -4.50
N LYS A 165 0.74 -6.55 -4.06
CA LYS A 165 1.25 -6.43 -2.67
C LYS A 165 0.59 -5.29 -1.89
N GLY A 166 -0.36 -4.58 -2.51
CA GLY A 166 -1.08 -3.46 -1.92
C GLY A 166 -0.89 -2.13 -2.64
N ASP A 167 -1.46 -1.09 -2.07
CA ASP A 167 -1.40 0.28 -2.57
C ASP A 167 -0.16 0.99 -1.99
N TYR A 168 0.82 1.27 -2.84
CA TYR A 168 2.03 2.03 -2.50
C TYR A 168 1.87 3.50 -2.87
N ILE A 169 2.47 4.37 -2.08
CA ILE A 169 2.37 5.83 -2.24
C ILE A 169 3.72 6.41 -2.62
N LEU A 170 3.75 7.10 -3.77
CA LEU A 170 4.85 7.95 -4.19
C LEU A 170 4.48 9.40 -3.89
N ASP A 171 5.35 10.09 -3.19
CA ASP A 171 5.10 11.37 -2.57
C ASP A 171 6.28 12.32 -2.79
N ASN A 172 6.02 13.62 -2.96
CA ASN A 172 7.09 14.62 -3.02
C ASN A 172 7.55 15.10 -1.63
N GLN A 173 6.75 14.86 -0.59
CA GLN A 173 7.11 15.16 0.80
C GLN A 173 7.93 14.02 1.45
N ASN A 174 8.02 12.84 0.79
CA ASN A 174 8.77 11.68 1.29
C ASN A 174 9.59 11.03 0.17
N GLU A 175 10.85 10.76 0.45
CA GLU A 175 11.71 10.00 -0.47
C GLU A 175 11.35 8.51 -0.47
N ASP A 176 10.95 7.98 0.69
CA ASP A 176 10.57 6.59 0.86
C ASP A 176 9.16 6.33 0.34
N ILE A 177 9.00 5.15 -0.25
CA ILE A 177 7.71 4.65 -0.75
C ILE A 177 7.07 3.80 0.34
N PHE A 178 5.89 4.20 0.80
CA PHE A 178 5.16 3.52 1.85
C PHE A 178 3.90 2.84 1.32
N LEU A 179 3.46 1.78 1.98
CA LEU A 179 2.08 1.33 1.88
C LEU A 179 1.17 2.44 2.41
N TRP A 180 0.00 2.61 1.79
CA TRP A 180 -0.93 3.70 2.09
C TRP A 180 -1.18 3.87 3.59
N TRP A 181 -1.33 2.78 4.32
CA TRP A 181 -1.63 2.80 5.75
C TRP A 181 -0.43 3.17 6.64
N LYS A 182 0.78 3.22 6.09
CA LYS A 182 2.00 3.66 6.80
C LYS A 182 2.28 5.15 6.63
N THR A 183 1.57 5.86 5.74
CA THR A 183 1.82 7.27 5.47
C THR A 183 1.38 8.19 6.60
N GLY A 184 0.37 7.78 7.37
CA GLY A 184 -0.29 8.63 8.36
C GLY A 184 -1.26 9.65 7.76
N TYR A 185 -1.52 9.58 6.45
CA TYR A 185 -2.44 10.46 5.75
C TYR A 185 -3.89 10.01 5.90
N ARG A 186 -4.82 10.95 5.73
CA ARG A 186 -6.23 10.68 5.59
C ARG A 186 -6.61 10.71 4.12
N PHE A 187 -6.96 9.56 3.58
CA PHE A 187 -7.29 9.38 2.18
C PHE A 187 -8.71 9.87 1.89
N VAL A 188 -8.86 10.77 0.94
CA VAL A 188 -10.13 11.45 0.64
C VAL A 188 -10.79 10.89 -0.61
N LYS A 189 -10.12 10.97 -1.75
CA LYS A 189 -10.61 10.49 -3.05
C LYS A 189 -9.47 10.16 -3.98
N ARG A 190 -9.73 9.29 -4.95
CA ARG A 190 -8.76 8.99 -6.01
C ARG A 190 -9.45 8.73 -7.34
N GLN A 191 -8.68 8.65 -8.40
CA GLN A 191 -9.14 8.17 -9.69
C GLN A 191 -9.66 6.74 -9.59
N SER A 192 -10.71 6.45 -10.38
CA SER A 192 -11.15 5.09 -10.63
C SER A 192 -10.18 4.39 -11.58
N ARG A 193 -9.90 3.12 -11.34
CA ARG A 193 -8.98 2.34 -12.16
C ARG A 193 -9.40 2.23 -13.63
N PRO A 194 -10.67 1.94 -13.96
CA PRO A 194 -11.09 1.79 -15.36
C PRO A 194 -11.24 3.12 -16.10
N ASN A 195 -11.44 4.23 -15.40
CA ASN A 195 -11.65 5.52 -16.03
C ASN A 195 -11.08 6.65 -15.16
N PRO A 196 -10.01 7.33 -15.60
CA PRO A 196 -9.37 8.40 -14.82
C PRO A 196 -10.24 9.65 -14.62
N ASN A 197 -11.32 9.81 -15.40
CA ASN A 197 -12.28 10.91 -15.23
C ASN A 197 -13.36 10.62 -14.18
N VAL A 198 -13.48 9.36 -13.76
CA VAL A 198 -14.33 8.96 -12.64
C VAL A 198 -13.49 8.95 -11.39
N TRP A 199 -13.95 9.65 -10.37
CA TRP A 199 -13.31 9.71 -9.07
C TRP A 199 -14.16 9.00 -8.04
N VAL A 200 -13.51 8.37 -7.08
CA VAL A 200 -14.16 7.59 -6.03
C VAL A 200 -13.71 8.09 -4.66
N SER A 201 -14.66 8.16 -3.74
CA SER A 201 -14.41 8.47 -2.35
C SER A 201 -13.68 7.32 -1.66
N LEU A 202 -12.77 7.65 -0.76
CA LEU A 202 -12.04 6.71 0.08
C LEU A 202 -12.55 6.73 1.53
N GLY A 203 -13.73 7.34 1.76
CA GLY A 203 -14.43 7.35 3.04
C GLY A 203 -13.64 7.99 4.18
N ASN A 204 -12.73 8.93 3.88
CA ASN A 204 -11.77 9.49 4.84
C ASN A 204 -10.96 8.40 5.56
N SER A 205 -10.60 7.35 4.83
CA SER A 205 -9.90 6.19 5.38
C SER A 205 -8.60 6.62 6.08
N ARG A 206 -8.56 6.32 7.36
CA ARG A 206 -7.32 6.31 8.16
C ARG A 206 -7.03 4.87 8.55
N PRO A 207 -5.77 4.46 8.57
CA PRO A 207 -5.41 3.18 9.15
C PRO A 207 -5.84 3.14 10.62
N ALA A 208 -6.43 2.03 11.05
CA ALA A 208 -6.61 1.81 12.48
C ALA A 208 -5.21 1.77 13.12
N ILE A 209 -4.94 2.70 14.03
CA ILE A 209 -3.74 2.62 14.86
C ILE A 209 -3.96 1.38 15.73
N ALA A 210 -3.14 0.35 15.52
CA ALA A 210 -3.08 -0.76 16.44
C ALA A 210 -2.58 -0.21 17.79
N THR A 211 -3.49 0.12 18.67
CA THR A 211 -3.16 0.36 20.07
C THR A 211 -2.75 -0.98 20.65
N ALA A 212 -1.44 -1.23 20.67
CA ALA A 212 -0.89 -2.29 21.48
C ALA A 212 -1.19 -1.95 22.93
N THR A 213 -2.27 -2.51 23.45
CA THR A 213 -2.53 -2.50 24.88
C THR A 213 -1.55 -3.47 25.52
N SER A 214 -0.40 -2.95 25.94
CA SER A 214 0.47 -3.68 26.87
C SER A 214 -0.29 -3.87 28.17
N ARG A 215 -0.63 -5.10 28.49
CA ARG A 215 -0.96 -5.57 29.83
C ARG A 215 0.26 -6.25 30.44
#